data_af591e4b0353fc5cd8e5c95226fb43fa
#
_entry.id   af591e4b0353fc5cd8e5c95226fb43fa
#
_cell.length_a   1.000
_cell.length_b   1.000
_cell.length_c   1.000
_cell.angle_alpha   90.00
_cell.angle_beta   90.00
_cell.angle_gamma   90.00
#
_symmetry.space_group_name_H-M   'P 1'
#
loop_
_entity.id
_entity.type
_entity.pdbx_description
1 polymer ?
#
loop_
_entity_poly.entity_id
_entity_poly.type
_entity_poly.pdbx_seq_one_letter_code
_entity_poly.pdbx_strand_id
1 'polypeptide(L)'
;YYEGQDGRVRSEMTITDDKGRVRHRQMIILRKDMSETDALENNAYRDEQKLYVYFIHPADVNKMGFLVWKKLTTDDERWLYLPALDLIKRIAATDKRTSFVGSDFYYEDISGRNVDEDHHELIETTDNYYIIKNTPKDPSSVEFSNYKMYVHKETYIPVQVEYYDKKGNQYRVAKTLKVDTIQGHPTVTKASMENLKTGGKTVMEYDEVKYDIGLTDDIFSERYLRNPPQQFLY
;
A
#
# COMPACT_ATOMS: atom_id res chain seq x y z
N TYR A 1 -14.10 -2.55 -0.97
CA TYR A 1 -14.34 -1.69 0.19
C TYR A 1 -14.12 -0.21 -0.18
N TYR A 2 -14.58 0.71 0.66
CA TYR A 2 -14.55 2.14 0.36
C TYR A 2 -13.16 2.75 0.63
N GLU A 3 -12.70 3.62 -0.27
CA GLU A 3 -11.42 4.35 -0.14
C GLU A 3 -11.57 5.87 -0.40
N GLY A 4 -12.77 6.35 -0.75
CA GLY A 4 -13.05 7.75 -1.12
C GLY A 4 -12.50 8.14 -2.50
N GLN A 5 -12.86 9.32 -2.98
CA GLN A 5 -12.24 9.94 -4.16
C GLN A 5 -10.80 10.38 -3.85
N ASP A 6 -10.60 10.86 -2.64
CA ASP A 6 -9.31 11.20 -2.07
C ASP A 6 -9.28 10.95 -0.57
N GLY A 7 -8.14 11.04 0.04
CA GLY A 7 -8.04 10.91 1.48
C GLY A 7 -6.66 11.23 2.04
N ARG A 8 -6.68 11.47 3.36
CA ARG A 8 -5.49 11.69 4.19
C ARG A 8 -5.48 10.72 5.36
N VAL A 9 -4.33 10.16 5.61
CA VAL A 9 -4.10 9.24 6.73
C VAL A 9 -2.80 9.63 7.43
N ARG A 10 -2.82 9.68 8.77
CA ARG A 10 -1.60 9.64 9.58
C ARG A 10 -1.29 8.18 9.88
N SER A 11 -0.07 7.75 9.63
CA SER A 11 0.31 6.35 9.83
C SER A 11 1.57 6.23 10.66
N GLU A 12 1.59 5.21 11.53
CA GLU A 12 2.77 4.74 12.23
C GLU A 12 3.13 3.34 11.77
N MET A 13 4.41 3.13 11.44
CA MET A 13 4.96 1.85 11.04
C MET A 13 5.95 1.39 12.12
N THR A 14 5.69 0.24 12.72
CA THR A 14 6.57 -0.45 13.67
C THR A 14 7.22 -1.64 12.97
N ILE A 15 8.53 -1.59 12.77
CA ILE A 15 9.33 -2.61 12.09
C ILE A 15 10.12 -3.38 13.15
N THR A 16 9.91 -4.69 13.23
CA THR A 16 10.62 -5.59 14.15
C THR A 16 11.42 -6.61 13.33
N ASP A 17 12.73 -6.69 13.56
CA ASP A 17 13.56 -7.68 12.88
C ASP A 17 13.60 -9.03 13.63
N ASP A 18 14.31 -10.03 13.07
CA ASP A 18 14.47 -11.39 13.61
C ASP A 18 15.16 -11.43 14.99
N LYS A 19 15.86 -10.34 15.38
CA LYS A 19 16.52 -10.19 16.69
C LYS A 19 15.68 -9.40 17.69
N GLY A 20 14.44 -9.04 17.33
CA GLY A 20 13.55 -8.25 18.16
C GLY A 20 13.90 -6.76 18.24
N ARG A 21 14.79 -6.25 17.38
CA ARG A 21 15.10 -4.82 17.33
C ARG A 21 13.95 -4.09 16.64
N VAL A 22 13.49 -3.01 17.28
CA VAL A 22 12.33 -2.25 16.83
C VAL A 22 12.76 -0.90 16.24
N ARG A 23 12.15 -0.54 15.13
CA ARG A 23 12.25 0.79 14.51
C ARG A 23 10.86 1.32 14.24
N HIS A 24 10.69 2.63 14.41
CA HIS A 24 9.43 3.31 14.15
C HIS A 24 9.57 4.27 12.96
N ARG A 25 8.48 4.48 12.23
CA ARG A 25 8.33 5.47 11.17
C ARG A 25 6.96 6.11 11.32
N GLN A 26 6.90 7.44 11.27
CA GLN A 26 5.62 8.15 11.21
C GLN A 26 5.55 8.90 9.89
N MET A 27 4.37 8.85 9.26
CA MET A 27 4.18 9.42 7.93
C MET A 27 2.74 9.92 7.74
N ILE A 28 2.58 10.85 6.82
CA ILE A 28 1.28 11.23 6.27
C ILE A 28 1.17 10.58 4.89
N ILE A 29 0.02 9.99 4.61
CA ILE A 29 -0.32 9.39 3.33
C ILE A 29 -1.47 10.20 2.74
N LEU A 30 -1.30 10.68 1.52
CA LEU A 30 -2.34 11.31 0.72
C LEU A 30 -2.60 10.42 -0.49
N ARG A 31 -3.86 10.15 -0.78
CA ARG A 31 -4.29 9.34 -1.94
C ARG A 31 -5.38 10.09 -2.71
N LYS A 32 -5.38 9.94 -4.03
CA LYS A 32 -6.43 10.46 -4.90
C LYS A 32 -6.69 9.52 -6.07
N ASP A 33 -7.97 9.26 -6.34
CA ASP A 33 -8.44 8.68 -7.59
C ASP A 33 -8.49 9.75 -8.67
N MET A 34 -8.12 9.35 -9.89
CA MET A 34 -8.08 10.26 -11.05
C MET A 34 -9.33 10.18 -11.91
N SER A 35 -10.36 9.40 -11.51
CA SER A 35 -11.62 9.36 -12.23
C SER A 35 -12.37 10.67 -12.08
N GLU A 36 -12.88 11.21 -13.20
CA GLU A 36 -13.72 12.41 -13.21
C GLU A 36 -15.22 12.07 -12.99
N THR A 37 -15.54 10.80 -12.83
CA THR A 37 -16.94 10.38 -12.69
C THR A 37 -17.33 10.32 -11.22
N ASP A 38 -18.38 11.05 -10.83
CA ASP A 38 -19.19 10.87 -9.60
C ASP A 38 -19.81 9.46 -9.55
N ALA A 39 -19.09 8.44 -9.90
CA ALA A 39 -19.58 7.09 -9.87
C ALA A 39 -19.79 6.70 -8.40
N LEU A 40 -21.04 6.51 -8.02
CA LEU A 40 -21.49 5.93 -6.74
C LEU A 40 -20.88 4.54 -6.47
N GLU A 41 -20.17 3.98 -7.43
CA GLU A 41 -19.38 2.75 -7.32
C GLU A 41 -17.91 3.12 -7.25
N ASN A 42 -17.33 2.79 -6.12
CA ASN A 42 -15.89 2.92 -5.88
C ASN A 42 -15.10 2.05 -6.88
N ASN A 43 -14.58 2.68 -7.91
CA ASN A 43 -13.78 2.03 -8.95
C ASN A 43 -12.28 2.05 -8.64
N ALA A 44 -11.90 2.05 -7.36
CA ALA A 44 -10.54 2.20 -6.85
C ALA A 44 -9.45 1.36 -7.57
N TYR A 45 -9.86 0.30 -8.27
CA TYR A 45 -8.97 -0.56 -9.06
C TYR A 45 -9.17 -0.46 -10.57
N ARG A 46 -10.04 0.42 -11.03
CA ARG A 46 -10.33 0.63 -12.46
C ARG A 46 -9.79 1.94 -13.01
N ASP A 47 -9.40 2.85 -12.12
CA ASP A 47 -8.91 4.18 -12.50
C ASP A 47 -7.45 4.38 -12.10
N GLU A 48 -6.80 5.33 -12.74
CA GLU A 48 -5.46 5.78 -12.35
C GLU A 48 -5.55 6.40 -10.95
N GLN A 49 -4.55 6.16 -10.12
CA GLN A 49 -4.47 6.68 -8.77
C GLN A 49 -3.15 7.39 -8.53
N LYS A 50 -3.17 8.38 -7.65
CA LYS A 50 -1.96 9.02 -7.16
C LYS A 50 -1.83 8.82 -5.65
N LEU A 51 -0.63 8.51 -5.22
CA LEU A 51 -0.27 8.33 -3.81
C LEU A 51 0.93 9.20 -3.48
N TYR A 52 0.86 9.91 -2.36
CA TYR A 52 1.97 10.68 -1.82
C TYR A 52 2.16 10.32 -0.36
N VAL A 53 3.37 9.88 0.02
CA VAL A 53 3.75 9.57 1.40
C VAL A 53 4.84 10.53 1.83
N TYR A 54 4.66 11.17 2.99
CA TYR A 54 5.63 12.08 3.57
C TYR A 54 6.01 11.61 4.97
N PHE A 55 7.30 11.35 5.19
CA PHE A 55 7.83 10.90 6.48
C PHE A 55 8.10 12.08 7.39
N ILE A 56 7.57 12.01 8.62
CA ILE A 56 7.71 13.03 9.67
C ILE A 56 8.68 12.63 10.79
N HIS A 57 8.84 11.34 11.03
CA HIS A 57 9.69 10.84 12.12
C HIS A 57 10.18 9.41 11.83
N PRO A 58 11.35 9.01 12.29
CA PRO A 58 12.40 9.76 13.02
C PRO A 58 13.30 10.58 12.07
N ALA A 59 14.35 11.20 12.65
CA ALA A 59 15.22 12.14 11.94
C ALA A 59 15.91 11.57 10.69
N ASP A 60 16.21 10.27 10.66
CA ASP A 60 16.87 9.59 9.53
C ASP A 60 15.97 9.50 8.27
N VAL A 61 14.65 9.52 8.44
CA VAL A 61 13.67 9.51 7.34
C VAL A 61 12.85 10.80 7.26
N ASN A 62 13.02 11.72 8.20
CA ASN A 62 12.27 12.98 8.21
C ASN A 62 12.44 13.73 6.88
N LYS A 63 11.33 14.21 6.34
CA LYS A 63 11.23 14.89 5.02
C LYS A 63 11.46 13.99 3.81
N MET A 64 11.65 12.68 3.96
CA MET A 64 11.55 11.79 2.81
C MET A 64 10.15 11.86 2.22
N GLY A 65 10.07 11.81 0.90
CA GLY A 65 8.82 11.78 0.16
C GLY A 65 8.78 10.58 -0.78
N PHE A 66 7.65 9.90 -0.87
CA PHE A 66 7.42 8.85 -1.86
C PHE A 66 6.17 9.21 -2.66
N LEU A 67 6.30 9.28 -3.98
CA LEU A 67 5.22 9.60 -4.90
C LEU A 67 4.99 8.43 -5.83
N VAL A 68 3.72 8.09 -6.07
CA VAL A 68 3.30 7.09 -7.04
C VAL A 68 2.23 7.66 -7.94
N TRP A 69 2.39 7.43 -9.24
CA TRP A 69 1.31 7.52 -10.23
C TRP A 69 1.00 6.11 -10.68
N LYS A 70 -0.11 5.59 -10.19
CA LYS A 70 -0.59 4.27 -10.54
C LYS A 70 -1.26 4.33 -11.91
N LYS A 71 -0.85 3.45 -12.80
CA LYS A 71 -1.31 3.38 -14.18
C LYS A 71 -2.11 2.10 -14.43
N LEU A 72 -3.09 2.16 -15.33
CA LEU A 72 -3.91 1.00 -15.68
C LEU A 72 -3.24 0.10 -16.72
N THR A 73 -2.59 0.71 -17.71
CA THR A 73 -2.12 0.00 -18.92
C THR A 73 -0.60 -0.09 -19.05
N THR A 74 0.13 0.61 -18.17
CA THR A 74 1.58 0.64 -18.13
C THR A 74 2.08 0.43 -16.72
N ASP A 75 3.40 0.29 -16.54
CA ASP A 75 3.99 0.25 -15.21
C ASP A 75 3.74 1.56 -14.44
N ASP A 76 3.49 1.44 -13.15
CA ASP A 76 3.38 2.59 -12.26
C ASP A 76 4.68 3.38 -12.24
N GLU A 77 4.56 4.69 -12.16
CA GLU A 77 5.70 5.57 -11.96
C GLU A 77 5.89 5.85 -10.46
N ARG A 78 7.11 5.65 -9.96
CA ARG A 78 7.43 5.79 -8.54
C ARG A 78 8.67 6.62 -8.34
N TRP A 79 8.63 7.59 -7.42
CA TRP A 79 9.75 8.46 -7.06
C TRP A 79 9.95 8.47 -5.55
N LEU A 80 11.20 8.41 -5.14
CA LEU A 80 11.61 8.55 -3.74
C LEU A 80 12.52 9.77 -3.61
N TYR A 81 12.14 10.72 -2.77
CA TYR A 81 12.98 11.86 -2.42
C TYR A 81 13.81 11.54 -1.19
N LEU A 82 15.11 11.72 -1.30
CA LEU A 82 16.11 11.53 -0.25
C LEU A 82 16.65 12.91 0.17
N PRO A 83 16.13 13.53 1.25
CA PRO A 83 16.45 14.91 1.61
C PRO A 83 17.92 15.11 1.96
N ALA A 84 18.60 14.13 2.57
CA ALA A 84 20.03 14.22 2.90
C ALA A 84 20.93 14.40 1.67
N LEU A 85 20.47 14.01 0.48
CA LEU A 85 21.20 14.09 -0.79
C LEU A 85 20.57 15.10 -1.76
N ASP A 86 19.45 15.73 -1.39
CA ASP A 86 18.58 16.49 -2.29
C ASP A 86 18.29 15.73 -3.61
N LEU A 87 18.09 14.43 -3.53
CA LEU A 87 17.96 13.55 -4.67
C LEU A 87 16.53 13.00 -4.79
N ILE A 88 15.92 13.19 -5.95
CA ILE A 88 14.73 12.43 -6.37
C ILE A 88 15.21 11.22 -7.18
N LYS A 89 15.00 10.01 -6.64
CA LYS A 89 15.31 8.74 -7.29
C LYS A 89 14.04 8.13 -7.85
N ARG A 90 14.03 7.82 -9.16
CA ARG A 90 12.97 7.00 -9.74
C ARG A 90 13.18 5.53 -9.32
N ILE A 91 12.13 4.88 -8.81
CA ILE A 91 12.13 3.45 -8.51
C ILE A 91 11.71 2.72 -9.80
N ALA A 92 12.60 1.92 -10.34
CA ALA A 92 12.32 1.15 -11.56
C ALA A 92 11.20 0.13 -11.34
N ALA A 93 10.47 -0.22 -12.39
CA ALA A 93 9.42 -1.25 -12.32
C ALA A 93 9.97 -2.59 -11.79
N THR A 94 11.21 -2.94 -12.12
CA THR A 94 11.92 -4.14 -11.60
C THR A 94 12.16 -4.09 -10.10
N ASP A 95 12.21 -2.89 -9.49
CA ASP A 95 12.50 -2.68 -8.08
C ASP A 95 11.23 -2.52 -7.24
N LYS A 96 10.04 -2.55 -7.86
CA LYS A 96 8.75 -2.38 -7.16
C LYS A 96 8.53 -3.37 -6.01
N ARG A 97 9.18 -4.52 -6.09
CA ARG A 97 9.12 -5.59 -5.08
C ARG A 97 10.37 -5.64 -4.18
N THR A 98 10.97 -4.50 -3.92
CA THR A 98 12.00 -4.32 -2.89
C THR A 98 11.42 -3.66 -1.65
N SER A 99 12.14 -3.76 -0.52
CA SER A 99 11.69 -3.25 0.79
C SER A 99 11.37 -1.75 0.77
N PHE A 100 10.20 -1.39 1.21
CA PHE A 100 9.79 0.00 1.42
C PHE A 100 10.40 0.53 2.71
N VAL A 101 11.41 1.40 2.57
CA VAL A 101 12.09 2.11 3.67
C VAL A 101 12.54 1.19 4.81
N GLY A 102 13.00 -0.02 4.44
CA GLY A 102 13.51 -1.01 5.38
C GLY A 102 12.46 -1.79 6.17
N SER A 103 11.21 -1.76 5.73
CA SER A 103 10.10 -2.55 6.27
C SER A 103 9.94 -3.89 5.55
N ASP A 104 9.03 -4.75 6.03
CA ASP A 104 8.62 -5.98 5.36
C ASP A 104 7.59 -5.74 4.25
N PHE A 105 7.02 -4.54 4.15
CA PHE A 105 6.26 -4.10 3.00
C PHE A 105 7.19 -3.77 1.83
N TYR A 106 6.75 -4.05 0.62
CA TYR A 106 7.42 -3.64 -0.61
C TYR A 106 6.80 -2.35 -1.16
N TYR A 107 7.48 -1.66 -2.07
CA TYR A 107 6.92 -0.46 -2.73
C TYR A 107 5.57 -0.77 -3.38
N GLU A 108 5.41 -1.95 -4.01
CA GLU A 108 4.15 -2.39 -4.61
C GLU A 108 3.05 -2.64 -3.57
N ASP A 109 3.38 -3.13 -2.37
CA ASP A 109 2.38 -3.33 -1.30
C ASP A 109 1.78 -2.00 -0.83
N ILE A 110 2.55 -0.91 -0.87
CA ILE A 110 2.09 0.43 -0.48
C ILE A 110 1.20 1.05 -1.55
N SER A 111 1.51 0.86 -2.83
CA SER A 111 0.73 1.41 -3.96
C SER A 111 -0.40 0.50 -4.44
N GLY A 112 -0.41 -0.75 -3.98
CA GLY A 112 -1.31 -1.79 -4.46
C GLY A 112 -0.85 -2.41 -5.79
N ARG A 113 -1.08 -3.73 -5.93
CA ARG A 113 -0.85 -4.45 -7.19
C ARG A 113 -2.05 -4.27 -8.12
N ASN A 114 -1.80 -4.11 -9.42
CA ASN A 114 -2.87 -4.03 -10.39
C ASN A 114 -3.58 -5.39 -10.50
N VAL A 115 -4.91 -5.40 -10.45
CA VAL A 115 -5.72 -6.63 -10.58
C VAL A 115 -5.48 -7.32 -11.92
N ASP A 116 -5.21 -6.55 -12.99
CA ASP A 116 -4.97 -7.11 -14.32
C ASP A 116 -3.61 -7.81 -14.48
N GLU A 117 -2.71 -7.73 -13.49
CA GLU A 117 -1.44 -8.46 -13.49
C GLU A 117 -1.59 -9.95 -13.17
N ASP A 118 -2.75 -10.39 -12.67
CA ASP A 118 -2.97 -11.76 -12.20
C ASP A 118 -4.20 -12.42 -12.83
N HIS A 119 -4.19 -13.76 -12.85
CA HIS A 119 -5.38 -14.59 -13.01
C HIS A 119 -5.99 -14.85 -11.64
N HIS A 120 -7.30 -14.64 -11.51
CA HIS A 120 -8.05 -14.78 -10.27
C HIS A 120 -8.93 -16.02 -10.32
N GLU A 121 -8.87 -16.88 -9.30
CA GLU A 121 -9.67 -18.09 -9.17
C GLU A 121 -10.31 -18.13 -7.76
N LEU A 122 -11.64 -18.17 -7.68
CA LEU A 122 -12.34 -18.41 -6.44
C LEU A 122 -12.18 -19.91 -6.10
N ILE A 123 -11.32 -20.25 -5.14
CA ILE A 123 -11.00 -21.64 -4.79
C ILE A 123 -11.84 -22.17 -3.64
N GLU A 124 -12.39 -21.30 -2.79
CA GLU A 124 -13.20 -21.67 -1.66
C GLU A 124 -14.15 -20.55 -1.24
N THR A 125 -15.30 -20.91 -0.69
CA THR A 125 -16.24 -19.99 -0.05
C THR A 125 -16.62 -20.55 1.31
N THR A 126 -16.20 -19.87 2.39
CA THR A 126 -16.60 -20.19 3.77
C THR A 126 -17.83 -19.36 4.17
N ASP A 127 -18.27 -19.48 5.43
CA ASP A 127 -19.39 -18.65 5.93
C ASP A 127 -19.06 -17.15 5.86
N ASN A 128 -17.81 -16.75 6.16
CA ASN A 128 -17.41 -15.37 6.29
C ASN A 128 -16.49 -14.85 5.16
N TYR A 129 -15.86 -15.73 4.38
CA TYR A 129 -14.81 -15.34 3.43
C TYR A 129 -15.00 -15.94 2.05
N TYR A 130 -14.61 -15.16 1.02
CA TYR A 130 -14.19 -15.66 -0.27
C TYR A 130 -12.68 -15.90 -0.23
N ILE A 131 -12.21 -17.06 -0.66
CA ILE A 131 -10.78 -17.36 -0.78
C ILE A 131 -10.42 -17.40 -2.25
N ILE A 132 -9.61 -16.43 -2.65
CA ILE A 132 -9.23 -16.22 -4.05
C ILE A 132 -7.75 -16.54 -4.20
N LYS A 133 -7.45 -17.45 -5.13
CA LYS A 133 -6.07 -17.71 -5.57
C LYS A 133 -5.75 -16.78 -6.73
N ASN A 134 -4.62 -16.11 -6.63
CA ASN A 134 -4.14 -15.16 -7.61
C ASN A 134 -2.82 -15.67 -8.18
N THR A 135 -2.73 -15.81 -9.51
CA THR A 135 -1.56 -16.34 -10.20
C THR A 135 -1.06 -15.30 -11.20
N PRO A 136 0.22 -14.88 -11.12
CA PRO A 136 0.77 -13.88 -12.04
C PRO A 136 0.64 -14.29 -13.50
N LYS A 137 0.16 -13.38 -14.36
CA LYS A 137 0.15 -13.55 -15.82
C LYS A 137 1.57 -13.61 -16.39
N ASP A 138 2.48 -12.81 -15.80
CA ASP A 138 3.91 -12.89 -16.06
C ASP A 138 4.66 -13.39 -14.82
N PRO A 139 4.94 -14.70 -14.71
CA PRO A 139 5.68 -15.26 -13.59
C PRO A 139 7.13 -14.77 -13.47
N SER A 140 7.70 -14.17 -14.51
CA SER A 140 9.09 -13.67 -14.50
C SER A 140 9.20 -12.32 -13.80
N SER A 141 8.11 -11.56 -13.74
CA SER A 141 8.06 -10.20 -13.14
C SER A 141 8.01 -10.19 -11.61
N VAL A 142 7.80 -11.35 -10.97
CA VAL A 142 7.61 -11.45 -9.51
C VAL A 142 8.37 -12.64 -8.91
N GLU A 143 8.67 -12.58 -7.62
CA GLU A 143 9.38 -13.64 -6.88
C GLU A 143 8.45 -14.74 -6.35
N PHE A 144 7.13 -14.56 -6.39
CA PHE A 144 6.14 -15.54 -5.95
C PHE A 144 5.58 -16.39 -7.11
N SER A 145 5.02 -17.54 -6.80
CA SER A 145 4.28 -18.39 -7.75
C SER A 145 2.80 -18.05 -7.77
N ASN A 146 2.23 -17.75 -6.62
CA ASN A 146 0.83 -17.36 -6.42
C ASN A 146 0.67 -16.74 -5.03
N TYR A 147 -0.49 -16.15 -4.79
CA TYR A 147 -0.92 -15.78 -3.45
C TYR A 147 -2.40 -16.10 -3.26
N LYS A 148 -2.80 -16.38 -2.01
CA LYS A 148 -4.20 -16.54 -1.60
C LYS A 148 -4.66 -15.30 -0.86
N MET A 149 -5.83 -14.81 -1.20
CA MET A 149 -6.46 -13.67 -0.56
C MET A 149 -7.78 -14.11 0.09
N TYR A 150 -7.93 -13.80 1.37
CA TYR A 150 -9.14 -14.04 2.15
C TYR A 150 -9.92 -12.73 2.22
N VAL A 151 -11.05 -12.64 1.52
CA VAL A 151 -11.88 -11.43 1.42
C VAL A 151 -13.14 -11.61 2.26
N HIS A 152 -13.37 -10.70 3.22
CA HIS A 152 -14.56 -10.74 4.07
C HIS A 152 -15.82 -10.42 3.25
N LYS A 153 -16.86 -11.25 3.38
CA LYS A 153 -18.04 -11.22 2.50
C LYS A 153 -18.87 -9.95 2.61
N GLU A 154 -18.97 -9.38 3.80
CA GLU A 154 -19.82 -8.20 4.04
C GLU A 154 -19.10 -6.88 3.71
N THR A 155 -17.79 -6.79 4.04
CA THR A 155 -17.03 -5.54 3.89
C THR A 155 -16.16 -5.52 2.65
N TYR A 156 -15.95 -6.67 2.01
CA TYR A 156 -14.99 -6.89 0.92
C TYR A 156 -13.53 -6.51 1.26
N ILE A 157 -13.22 -6.37 2.54
CA ILE A 157 -11.86 -6.12 3.02
C ILE A 157 -11.04 -7.40 2.91
N PRO A 158 -9.84 -7.37 2.31
CA PRO A 158 -8.87 -8.45 2.39
C PRO A 158 -8.36 -8.58 3.82
N VAL A 159 -8.71 -9.66 4.52
CA VAL A 159 -8.32 -9.86 5.92
C VAL A 159 -7.00 -10.59 6.07
N GLN A 160 -6.61 -11.38 5.07
CA GLN A 160 -5.33 -12.07 5.01
C GLN A 160 -4.88 -12.29 3.57
N VAL A 161 -3.57 -12.16 3.32
CA VAL A 161 -2.95 -12.50 2.04
C VAL A 161 -1.71 -13.36 2.31
N GLU A 162 -1.64 -14.53 1.71
CA GLU A 162 -0.57 -15.51 1.87
C GLU A 162 0.20 -15.65 0.56
N TYR A 163 1.48 -15.28 0.55
CA TYR A 163 2.33 -15.38 -0.63
C TYR A 163 3.15 -16.68 -0.61
N TYR A 164 3.18 -17.37 -1.75
CA TYR A 164 3.92 -18.62 -1.94
C TYR A 164 5.05 -18.43 -2.95
N ASP A 165 6.26 -18.86 -2.59
CA ASP A 165 7.43 -18.75 -3.47
C ASP A 165 7.35 -19.72 -4.65
N LYS A 166 8.34 -19.69 -5.55
CA LYS A 166 8.41 -20.56 -6.73
C LYS A 166 8.51 -22.06 -6.40
N LYS A 167 8.81 -22.40 -5.13
CA LYS A 167 8.85 -23.80 -4.64
C LYS A 167 7.56 -24.19 -3.94
N GLY A 168 6.58 -23.27 -3.81
CA GLY A 168 5.32 -23.49 -3.14
C GLY A 168 5.39 -23.31 -1.62
N ASN A 169 6.48 -22.78 -1.05
CA ASN A 169 6.55 -22.48 0.37
C ASN A 169 5.94 -21.11 0.66
N GLN A 170 5.13 -21.02 1.70
CA GLN A 170 4.65 -19.74 2.20
C GLN A 170 5.82 -18.93 2.75
N TYR A 171 5.99 -17.68 2.31
CA TYR A 171 7.14 -16.87 2.70
C TYR A 171 6.80 -15.47 3.18
N ARG A 172 5.61 -14.95 2.87
CA ARG A 172 5.09 -13.67 3.37
C ARG A 172 3.61 -13.79 3.68
N VAL A 173 3.17 -13.09 4.73
CA VAL A 173 1.76 -13.02 5.11
C VAL A 173 1.39 -11.59 5.47
N ALA A 174 0.41 -11.04 4.78
CA ALA A 174 -0.26 -9.80 5.18
C ALA A 174 -1.52 -10.13 5.97
N LYS A 175 -1.81 -9.33 7.01
CA LYS A 175 -3.04 -9.47 7.82
C LYS A 175 -3.64 -8.12 8.14
N THR A 176 -4.95 -8.01 8.02
CA THR A 176 -5.73 -6.95 8.64
C THR A 176 -5.94 -7.30 10.11
N LEU A 177 -5.45 -6.44 11.01
CA LEU A 177 -5.49 -6.66 12.45
C LEU A 177 -6.64 -5.92 13.12
N LYS A 178 -7.08 -4.81 12.54
CA LYS A 178 -8.20 -4.00 13.06
C LYS A 178 -8.93 -3.32 11.92
N VAL A 179 -10.26 -3.26 12.06
CA VAL A 179 -11.16 -2.50 11.19
C VAL A 179 -12.04 -1.64 12.08
N ASP A 180 -12.12 -0.36 11.80
CA ASP A 180 -13.01 0.60 12.46
C ASP A 180 -13.99 1.20 11.43
N THR A 181 -15.06 1.80 11.89
CA THR A 181 -15.97 2.54 11.00
C THR A 181 -15.58 4.01 10.99
N ILE A 182 -15.16 4.52 9.83
CA ILE A 182 -14.75 5.91 9.61
C ILE A 182 -15.67 6.54 8.56
N GLN A 183 -16.28 7.67 8.89
CA GLN A 183 -17.27 8.36 8.02
C GLN A 183 -18.35 7.40 7.47
N GLY A 184 -18.75 6.38 8.27
CA GLY A 184 -19.75 5.38 7.89
C GLY A 184 -19.21 4.18 7.09
N HIS A 185 -17.91 4.13 6.80
CA HIS A 185 -17.30 3.08 5.98
C HIS A 185 -16.35 2.19 6.79
N PRO A 186 -16.41 0.84 6.61
CA PRO A 186 -15.43 -0.06 7.19
C PRO A 186 -14.02 0.25 6.66
N THR A 187 -13.11 0.58 7.58
CA THR A 187 -11.76 1.06 7.27
C THR A 187 -10.73 0.22 8.02
N VAL A 188 -9.70 -0.27 7.32
CA VAL A 188 -8.56 -0.93 7.97
C VAL A 188 -7.76 0.13 8.72
N THR A 189 -7.68 -0.02 10.05
CA THR A 189 -6.92 0.89 10.92
C THR A 189 -5.66 0.25 11.49
N LYS A 190 -5.46 -1.05 11.29
CA LYS A 190 -4.22 -1.75 11.64
C LYS A 190 -3.99 -2.94 10.71
N ALA A 191 -2.79 -3.04 10.16
CA ALA A 191 -2.38 -4.14 9.30
C ALA A 191 -0.95 -4.59 9.63
N SER A 192 -0.57 -5.80 9.23
CA SER A 192 0.79 -6.29 9.36
C SER A 192 1.26 -7.01 8.11
N MET A 193 2.57 -7.01 7.90
CA MET A 193 3.29 -7.85 6.97
C MET A 193 4.34 -8.66 7.73
N GLU A 194 4.31 -9.96 7.58
CA GLU A 194 5.30 -10.89 8.15
C GLU A 194 6.13 -11.50 7.03
N ASN A 195 7.46 -11.48 7.18
CA ASN A 195 8.38 -12.15 6.28
C ASN A 195 8.89 -13.43 6.96
N LEU A 196 8.35 -14.57 6.57
CA LEU A 196 8.66 -15.87 7.17
C LEU A 196 10.06 -16.37 6.83
N LYS A 197 10.72 -15.82 5.79
CA LYS A 197 12.10 -16.16 5.45
C LYS A 197 13.12 -15.45 6.35
N THR A 198 12.84 -14.20 6.67
CA THR A 198 13.76 -13.37 7.50
C THR A 198 13.36 -13.33 8.96
N GLY A 199 12.12 -13.72 9.32
CA GLY A 199 11.57 -13.55 10.66
C GLY A 199 11.16 -12.12 11.00
N GLY A 200 11.22 -11.20 10.03
CA GLY A 200 10.81 -9.81 10.20
C GLY A 200 9.29 -9.65 10.22
N LYS A 201 8.83 -8.62 10.94
CA LYS A 201 7.43 -8.22 10.98
C LYS A 201 7.30 -6.71 11.02
N THR A 202 6.45 -6.18 10.16
CA THR A 202 6.07 -4.77 10.17
C THR A 202 4.59 -4.63 10.45
N VAL A 203 4.24 -3.75 11.39
CA VAL A 203 2.86 -3.36 11.69
C VAL A 203 2.65 -1.91 11.25
N MET A 204 1.56 -1.66 10.52
CA MET A 204 1.06 -0.33 10.15
C MET A 204 -0.17 -0.03 10.99
N GLU A 205 -0.19 1.11 11.66
CA GLU A 205 -1.36 1.67 12.32
C GLU A 205 -1.76 2.95 11.58
N TYR A 206 -3.06 3.11 11.34
CA TYR A 206 -3.63 4.21 10.57
C TYR A 206 -4.54 5.02 11.48
N ASP A 207 -4.11 6.24 11.79
CA ASP A 207 -4.83 7.20 12.60
C ASP A 207 -5.29 8.39 11.75
N GLU A 208 -6.23 9.17 12.28
CA GLU A 208 -6.73 10.39 11.63
C GLU A 208 -7.12 10.18 10.15
N VAL A 209 -7.71 9.03 9.83
CA VAL A 209 -8.18 8.75 8.47
C VAL A 209 -9.32 9.72 8.12
N LYS A 210 -9.20 10.40 6.98
CA LYS A 210 -10.21 11.30 6.42
C LYS A 210 -10.37 11.03 4.94
N TYR A 211 -11.61 10.82 4.51
CA TYR A 211 -11.99 10.65 3.11
C TYR A 211 -12.60 11.93 2.56
N ASP A 212 -12.49 12.12 1.25
CA ASP A 212 -13.18 13.14 0.45
C ASP A 212 -12.91 14.56 0.96
N ILE A 213 -11.62 14.87 1.14
CA ILE A 213 -11.15 16.16 1.66
C ILE A 213 -10.82 17.19 0.58
N GLY A 214 -10.99 16.84 -0.71
CA GLY A 214 -10.81 17.74 -1.85
C GLY A 214 -9.34 18.01 -2.19
N LEU A 215 -8.51 16.97 -2.24
CA LEU A 215 -7.11 17.10 -2.66
C LEU A 215 -7.01 17.53 -4.13
N THR A 216 -6.15 18.50 -4.41
CA THR A 216 -5.88 18.96 -5.78
C THR A 216 -4.80 18.10 -6.44
N ASP A 217 -4.83 17.98 -7.77
CA ASP A 217 -3.92 17.10 -8.53
C ASP A 217 -2.47 17.53 -8.47
N ASP A 218 -2.22 18.82 -8.34
CA ASP A 218 -0.89 19.42 -8.36
C ASP A 218 -0.01 18.96 -7.19
N ILE A 219 -0.60 18.58 -6.04
CA ILE A 219 0.16 18.07 -4.89
C ILE A 219 0.84 16.72 -5.19
N PHE A 220 0.35 15.97 -6.17
CA PHE A 220 0.91 14.70 -6.58
C PHE A 220 1.95 14.87 -7.70
N SER A 221 2.85 15.84 -7.56
CA SER A 221 3.92 16.14 -8.52
C SER A 221 5.30 16.05 -7.87
N GLU A 222 6.34 15.84 -8.68
CA GLU A 222 7.74 15.81 -8.21
C GLU A 222 8.15 17.11 -7.49
N ARG A 223 7.52 18.25 -7.83
CA ARG A 223 7.74 19.52 -7.13
C ARG A 223 7.45 19.41 -5.64
N TYR A 224 6.36 18.70 -5.29
CA TYR A 224 5.93 18.55 -3.90
C TYR A 224 6.75 17.49 -3.13
N LEU A 225 7.59 16.71 -3.79
CA LEU A 225 8.58 15.88 -3.10
C LEU A 225 9.62 16.73 -2.35
N ARG A 226 10.05 17.88 -2.93
CA ARG A 226 10.97 18.81 -2.26
C ARG A 226 10.25 19.83 -1.37
N ASN A 227 9.05 20.23 -1.77
CA ASN A 227 8.26 21.27 -1.11
C ASN A 227 6.90 20.73 -0.73
N PRO A 228 6.82 19.90 0.34
CA PRO A 228 5.61 19.16 0.68
C PRO A 228 4.43 20.08 0.98
N PRO A 229 3.17 19.62 0.70
CA PRO A 229 1.96 20.43 0.85
C PRO A 229 1.60 20.60 2.32
N GLN A 230 2.15 21.65 2.96
CA GLN A 230 2.11 21.88 4.42
C GLN A 230 0.69 21.84 5.00
N GLN A 231 -0.32 22.29 4.25
CA GLN A 231 -1.72 22.28 4.70
C GLN A 231 -2.30 20.89 4.99
N PHE A 232 -1.66 19.83 4.47
CA PHE A 232 -2.11 18.45 4.67
C PHE A 232 -1.19 17.63 5.58
N LEU A 233 -0.09 18.21 6.06
CA LEU A 233 0.90 17.48 6.88
C LEU A 233 0.65 17.62 8.39
N TYR A 234 -0.15 18.61 8.81
CA TYR A 234 -0.43 18.93 10.23
C TYR A 234 -1.92 18.99 10.51
#